data_8bd4a00eddeed9429b617ee3e5d78cef
#
_entry.id   8bd4a00eddeed9429b617ee3e5d78cef
#
_cell.length_a   1.000
_cell.length_b   1.000
_cell.length_c   1.000
_cell.angle_alpha   90.00
_cell.angle_beta   90.00
_cell.angle_gamma   90.00
#
_symmetry.space_group_name_H-M   'P 1'
#
loop_
_entity.id
_entity.type
_entity.pdbx_description
1 polymer ?
#
loop_
_entity_poly.entity_id
_entity_poly.type
_entity_poly.pdbx_seq_one_letter_code
_entity_poly.pdbx_strand_id
1 'polypeptide(L)'
;MNKGELMKAAAKKADFSVKDITIAYDALVDSITEALKNGEKVQLVGLGTIEVKEVAAKTGINPKTKEAVEIPACKKPVMKFGKAYKDLFN
;
A
#
# COMPACT_ATOMS: atom_id res chain seq x y z
N MET A 1 -10.12 -9.77 -8.92
CA MET A 1 -8.85 -9.72 -9.69
C MET A 1 -7.68 -9.93 -8.74
N ASN A 2 -6.79 -10.83 -9.08
CA ASN A 2 -5.58 -11.07 -8.30
C ASN A 2 -4.35 -10.45 -9.00
N LYS A 3 -3.16 -10.62 -8.40
CA LYS A 3 -1.92 -10.07 -8.96
C LYS A 3 -1.67 -10.55 -10.39
N GLY A 4 -1.84 -11.84 -10.64
CA GLY A 4 -1.61 -12.40 -11.98
C GLY A 4 -2.54 -11.81 -13.04
N GLU A 5 -3.80 -11.70 -12.72
CA GLU A 5 -4.78 -11.08 -13.63
C GLU A 5 -4.50 -9.61 -13.87
N LEU A 6 -4.11 -8.89 -12.82
CA LEU A 6 -3.73 -7.49 -12.93
C LEU A 6 -2.49 -7.32 -13.81
N MET A 7 -1.49 -8.19 -13.66
CA MET A 7 -0.28 -8.14 -14.50
C MET A 7 -0.59 -8.40 -15.97
N LYS A 8 -1.48 -9.33 -16.25
CA LYS A 8 -1.93 -9.60 -17.63
C LYS A 8 -2.62 -8.39 -18.24
N ALA A 9 -3.52 -7.76 -17.50
CA ALA A 9 -4.21 -6.56 -17.96
C ALA A 9 -3.25 -5.40 -18.21
N ALA A 10 -2.32 -5.19 -17.29
CA ALA A 10 -1.32 -4.12 -17.42
C ALA A 10 -0.38 -4.37 -18.59
N ALA A 11 0.06 -5.60 -18.79
CA ALA A 11 0.92 -5.97 -19.90
C ALA A 11 0.27 -5.69 -21.25
N LYS A 12 -1.02 -5.99 -21.36
CA LYS A 12 -1.81 -5.72 -22.57
C LYS A 12 -1.90 -4.22 -22.85
N LYS A 13 -2.15 -3.41 -21.82
CA LYS A 13 -2.25 -1.96 -21.97
C LYS A 13 -0.92 -1.30 -22.32
N ALA A 14 0.16 -1.81 -21.75
CA ALA A 14 1.49 -1.23 -21.95
C ALA A 14 2.23 -1.83 -23.16
N ASP A 15 1.67 -2.85 -23.77
CA ASP A 15 2.29 -3.60 -24.87
C ASP A 15 3.63 -4.24 -24.44
N PHE A 16 3.65 -4.78 -23.21
CA PHE A 16 4.76 -5.53 -22.66
C PHE A 16 4.41 -6.99 -22.47
N SER A 17 5.42 -7.84 -22.30
CA SER A 17 5.17 -9.21 -21.87
C SER A 17 4.73 -9.24 -20.41
N VAL A 18 4.00 -10.28 -20.02
CA VAL A 18 3.59 -10.46 -18.62
C VAL A 18 4.82 -10.55 -17.70
N LYS A 19 5.87 -11.21 -18.17
CA LYS A 19 7.13 -11.32 -17.43
C LYS A 19 7.75 -9.95 -17.17
N ASP A 20 7.84 -9.10 -18.18
CA ASP A 20 8.43 -7.78 -18.08
C ASP A 20 7.63 -6.87 -17.15
N ILE A 21 6.30 -6.90 -17.25
CA ILE A 21 5.46 -6.08 -16.39
C ILE A 21 5.52 -6.56 -14.93
N THR A 22 5.66 -7.85 -14.70
CA THR A 22 5.80 -8.41 -13.35
C THR A 22 7.12 -7.97 -12.73
N ILE A 23 8.20 -8.00 -13.47
CA ILE A 23 9.51 -7.52 -13.01
C ILE A 23 9.42 -6.02 -12.64
N ALA A 24 8.81 -5.23 -13.51
CA ALA A 24 8.62 -3.80 -13.26
C ALA A 24 7.77 -3.54 -12.02
N TYR A 25 6.70 -4.30 -11.85
CA TYR A 25 5.83 -4.20 -10.68
C TYR A 25 6.58 -4.54 -9.38
N ASP A 26 7.33 -5.63 -9.37
CA ASP A 26 8.08 -6.04 -8.18
C ASP A 26 9.15 -4.99 -7.82
N ALA A 27 9.85 -4.46 -8.81
CA ALA A 27 10.82 -3.39 -8.60
C ALA A 27 10.16 -2.12 -8.04
N LEU A 28 8.97 -1.79 -8.55
CA LEU A 28 8.20 -0.63 -8.08
C LEU A 28 7.78 -0.80 -6.62
N VAL A 29 7.27 -1.98 -6.26
CA VAL A 29 6.87 -2.28 -4.88
C VAL A 29 8.07 -2.23 -3.94
N ASP A 30 9.21 -2.79 -4.34
CA ASP A 30 10.43 -2.74 -3.54
C ASP A 30 10.89 -1.30 -3.32
N SER A 31 10.85 -0.47 -4.35
CA SER A 31 11.23 0.94 -4.25
C SER A 31 10.31 1.72 -3.31
N ILE A 32 9.02 1.46 -3.39
CA ILE A 32 8.03 2.07 -2.49
C ILE A 32 8.31 1.64 -1.06
N THR A 33 8.53 0.35 -0.83
CA THR A 33 8.81 -0.19 0.50
C THR A 33 10.06 0.46 1.10
N GLU A 34 11.11 0.58 0.32
CA GLU A 34 12.37 1.17 0.74
C GLU A 34 12.20 2.65 1.11
N ALA A 35 11.48 3.41 0.29
CA ALA A 35 11.17 4.81 0.58
C ALA A 35 10.39 4.96 1.88
N LEU A 36 9.38 4.11 2.10
CA LEU A 36 8.57 4.13 3.32
C LEU A 36 9.40 3.76 4.56
N LYS A 37 10.34 2.83 4.44
CA LYS A 37 11.25 2.48 5.53
C LYS A 37 12.15 3.65 5.94
N ASN A 38 12.49 4.49 4.97
CA ASN A 38 13.29 5.71 5.21
C ASN A 38 12.46 6.89 5.71
N GLY A 39 11.17 6.70 5.93
CA GLY A 39 10.27 7.75 6.40
C GLY A 39 9.78 8.71 5.31
N GLU A 40 9.99 8.37 4.06
CA GLU A 40 9.55 9.19 2.93
C GLU A 40 8.11 8.87 2.55
N LYS A 41 7.42 9.88 2.01
CA LYS A 41 6.10 9.69 1.41
C LYS A 41 6.27 9.42 -0.07
N VAL A 42 5.42 8.55 -0.61
CA VAL A 42 5.40 8.28 -2.05
C VAL A 42 4.14 8.90 -2.64
N GLN A 43 4.30 9.96 -3.42
CA GLN A 43 3.20 10.61 -4.12
C GLN A 43 3.08 10.05 -5.52
N LEU A 44 1.92 9.49 -5.82
CA LEU A 44 1.59 8.96 -7.15
C LEU A 44 0.53 9.87 -7.77
N VAL A 45 0.97 10.74 -8.67
CA VAL A 45 0.07 11.69 -9.34
C VAL A 45 -1.01 10.92 -10.08
N GLY A 46 -2.27 11.29 -9.85
CA GLY A 46 -3.42 10.63 -10.45
C GLY A 46 -3.91 9.40 -9.72
N LEU A 47 -3.19 8.92 -8.73
CA LEU A 47 -3.61 7.77 -7.93
C LEU A 47 -3.79 8.15 -6.46
N GLY A 48 -2.73 8.55 -5.79
CA GLY A 48 -2.80 8.89 -4.38
C GLY A 48 -1.43 9.02 -3.75
N THR A 49 -1.41 8.97 -2.42
CA THR A 49 -0.18 9.08 -1.64
C THR A 49 -0.08 7.91 -0.69
N ILE A 50 1.10 7.29 -0.64
CA ILE A 50 1.41 6.24 0.30
C ILE A 50 2.33 6.83 1.35
N GLU A 51 1.95 6.68 2.63
CA GLU A 51 2.74 7.19 3.75
C GLU A 51 2.74 6.19 4.90
N VAL A 52 3.69 6.35 5.81
CA VAL A 52 3.75 5.53 7.03
C VAL A 52 3.24 6.37 8.18
N LYS A 53 2.25 5.84 8.89
CA LYS A 53 1.74 6.43 10.13
C LYS A 53 2.29 5.69 11.32
N GLU A 54 2.70 6.44 12.33
CA GLU A 54 3.05 5.87 13.62
C GLU A 54 1.77 5.69 14.44
N VAL A 55 1.57 4.47 14.93
CA VAL A 55 0.48 4.16 15.84
C VAL A 55 1.08 4.10 17.24
N ALA A 56 0.60 4.98 18.12
CA ALA A 56 1.06 5.00 19.51
C ALA A 56 0.66 3.73 20.25
N ALA A 57 1.49 3.33 21.23
CA ALA A 57 1.15 2.21 22.09
C ALA A 57 -0.15 2.52 22.84
N LYS A 58 -1.02 1.53 22.92
CA LYS A 58 -2.31 1.67 23.61
C LYS A 58 -2.68 0.35 24.29
N THR A 59 -3.54 0.47 25.31
CA THR A 59 -4.07 -0.70 25.98
C THR A 59 -5.42 -1.06 25.39
N GLY A 60 -5.56 -2.29 24.93
CA GLY A 60 -6.81 -2.84 24.45
C GLY A 60 -7.34 -3.90 25.38
N ILE A 61 -8.56 -4.33 25.14
CA ILE A 61 -9.18 -5.41 25.90
C ILE A 61 -9.40 -6.59 24.96
N ASN A 62 -8.92 -7.78 25.36
CA ASN A 62 -9.15 -8.98 24.59
C ASN A 62 -10.62 -9.40 24.75
N PRO A 63 -11.41 -9.45 23.68
CA PRO A 63 -12.84 -9.78 23.77
C PRO A 63 -13.13 -11.19 24.25
N LYS A 64 -12.17 -12.12 24.13
CA LYS A 64 -12.35 -13.50 24.56
C LYS A 64 -12.08 -13.70 26.06
N THR A 65 -11.04 -13.08 26.57
CA THR A 65 -10.59 -13.25 27.96
C THR A 65 -10.90 -12.05 28.83
N LYS A 66 -11.26 -10.93 28.24
CA LYS A 66 -11.49 -9.63 28.89
C LYS A 66 -10.27 -9.13 29.67
N GLU A 67 -9.09 -9.63 29.34
CA GLU A 67 -7.84 -9.17 29.92
C GLU A 67 -7.31 -7.97 29.15
N ALA A 68 -6.65 -7.06 29.88
CA ALA A 68 -5.97 -5.94 29.25
C ALA A 68 -4.77 -6.44 28.45
N VAL A 69 -4.67 -6.05 27.19
CA VAL A 69 -3.57 -6.39 26.31
C VAL A 69 -2.86 -5.11 25.90
N GLU A 70 -1.56 -5.05 26.08
CA GLU A 70 -0.75 -3.95 25.59
C GLU A 70 -0.51 -4.13 24.08
N ILE A 71 -0.90 -3.13 23.31
CA ILE A 71 -0.60 -3.06 21.89
C ILE A 71 0.60 -2.14 21.73
N PRO A 72 1.78 -2.66 21.35
CA PRO A 72 2.98 -1.83 21.22
C PRO A 72 2.84 -0.81 20.10
N ALA A 73 3.59 0.29 20.20
CA ALA A 73 3.69 1.25 19.11
C ALA A 73 4.20 0.56 17.85
N CYS A 74 3.60 0.86 16.73
CA CYS A 74 4.01 0.30 15.45
C CYS A 74 3.83 1.33 14.33
N LYS A 75 4.50 1.07 13.21
CA LYS A 75 4.36 1.87 12.00
C LYS A 75 3.49 1.11 11.01
N LYS A 76 2.50 1.79 10.45
CA LYS A 76 1.60 1.20 9.45
C LYS A 76 1.69 1.96 8.14
N PRO A 77 1.88 1.27 7.01
CA PRO A 77 1.72 1.90 5.71
C PRO A 77 0.25 2.20 5.47
N VAL A 78 -0.04 3.40 5.00
CA VAL A 78 -1.40 3.85 4.70
C VAL A 78 -1.40 4.47 3.32
N MET A 79 -2.40 4.13 2.53
CA MET A 79 -2.58 4.73 1.22
C MET A 79 -3.82 5.60 1.22
N LYS A 80 -3.65 6.86 0.80
CA LYS A 80 -4.76 7.80 0.62
C LYS A 80 -4.92 8.08 -0.86
N PHE A 81 -6.11 7.84 -1.38
CA PHE A 81 -6.40 8.14 -2.78
C PHE A 81 -6.60 9.63 -2.98
N GLY A 82 -6.10 10.14 -4.10
CA GLY A 82 -6.26 11.54 -4.46
C GLY A 82 -7.70 11.87 -4.87
N LYS A 83 -8.07 13.13 -4.76
CA LYS A 83 -9.41 13.60 -5.14
C LYS A 83 -9.72 13.28 -6.61
N ALA A 84 -8.78 13.54 -7.50
CA ALA A 84 -8.95 13.27 -8.92
C ALA A 84 -9.23 11.79 -9.20
N TYR A 85 -8.59 10.89 -8.45
CA TYR A 85 -8.82 9.46 -8.58
C TYR A 85 -10.20 9.05 -8.04
N LYS A 86 -10.59 9.61 -6.89
CA LYS A 86 -11.92 9.36 -6.32
C LYS A 86 -13.04 9.84 -7.23
N ASP A 87 -12.83 10.96 -7.91
CA ASP A 87 -13.83 11.55 -8.80
C ASP A 87 -14.14 10.65 -10.01
N LEU A 88 -13.23 9.75 -10.38
CA LEU A 88 -13.47 8.78 -11.45
C LEU A 88 -14.60 7.79 -11.13
N PHE A 89 -14.95 7.63 -9.86
CA PHE A 89 -15.95 6.66 -9.39
C PHE A 89 -17.26 7.31 -8.96
N ASN A 90 -17.34 8.63 -9.00
CA ASN A 90 -18.51 9.38 -8.56
C ASN A 90 -19.11 10.21 -9.67
#